data_2d6796bfdd1a69f76263044ca73a2f2d
#
_entry.id   2d6796bfdd1a69f76263044ca73a2f2d
#
_cell.length_a   1.000
_cell.length_b   1.000
_cell.length_c   1.000
_cell.angle_alpha   90.00
_cell.angle_beta   90.00
_cell.angle_gamma   90.00
#
_symmetry.space_group_name_H-M   'P 1'
#
loop_
_entity.id
_entity.type
_entity.pdbx_description
1 polymer ?
#
loop_
_entity_poly.entity_id
_entity_poly.type
_entity_poly.pdbx_seq_one_letter_code
_entity_poly.pdbx_strand_id
1 'polypeptide(L)'
;IKAENSRQDIYNSDAVIEAIKQDQRVLGLAPKLTTPVFYNDGTIDITGVLNGIDVDAESRLFHFTDYVTSGSALDINRVANSIILGRPLANKLFVNVGDKVVVVTPAGDRFSLKVVGFFESGILEFDKTLGFASLETTQKVMGKPNNYLTDIQVKLHDIEAAPIVAKEFAAKFGTQAEDIQTANAQFETGSNIRTLISYSVGITLLIVAGFGIYNILNMMIYEKMD
;
A
#
# COMPACT_ATOMS: atom_id res chain seq x y z
N ILE A 1 -3.84 -13.11 2.23
CA ILE A 1 -4.32 -14.03 1.18
C ILE A 1 -4.82 -13.19 0.02
N LYS A 2 -4.37 -13.48 -1.17
CA LYS A 2 -4.72 -12.78 -2.42
C LYS A 2 -5.25 -13.78 -3.43
N ALA A 3 -5.96 -13.28 -4.44
CA ALA A 3 -6.39 -14.10 -5.58
C ALA A 3 -5.20 -14.71 -6.33
N GLU A 4 -5.34 -15.93 -6.84
CA GLU A 4 -4.31 -16.64 -7.57
C GLU A 4 -4.50 -16.50 -9.09
N ASN A 5 -3.38 -16.49 -9.82
CA ASN A 5 -3.32 -16.41 -11.29
C ASN A 5 -3.99 -15.13 -11.84
N SER A 6 -4.62 -15.19 -13.00
CA SER A 6 -5.26 -14.08 -13.69
C SER A 6 -6.58 -13.59 -13.06
N ARG A 7 -6.99 -14.13 -11.91
CA ARG A 7 -8.18 -13.64 -11.19
C ARG A 7 -7.90 -12.35 -10.46
N GLN A 8 -8.85 -11.44 -10.49
CA GLN A 8 -8.78 -10.17 -9.78
C GLN A 8 -9.42 -10.22 -8.39
N ASP A 9 -10.09 -11.33 -8.03
CA ASP A 9 -10.83 -11.50 -6.78
C ASP A 9 -10.64 -12.89 -6.16
N ILE A 10 -10.87 -12.96 -4.85
CA ILE A 10 -10.91 -14.21 -4.10
C ILE A 10 -12.23 -14.93 -4.38
N TYR A 11 -12.15 -16.09 -5.04
CA TYR A 11 -13.33 -16.87 -5.33
C TYR A 11 -14.02 -17.35 -4.05
N ASN A 12 -15.35 -17.17 -3.99
CA ASN A 12 -16.18 -17.56 -2.84
C ASN A 12 -15.64 -17.01 -1.51
N SER A 13 -15.35 -15.71 -1.49
CA SER A 13 -14.71 -15.01 -0.38
C SER A 13 -15.42 -15.23 0.97
N ASP A 14 -16.75 -15.34 0.97
CA ASP A 14 -17.52 -15.57 2.18
C ASP A 14 -17.18 -16.93 2.81
N ALA A 15 -17.10 -18.01 2.01
CA ALA A 15 -16.72 -19.33 2.50
C ALA A 15 -15.26 -19.36 2.97
N VAL A 16 -14.37 -18.64 2.30
CA VAL A 16 -12.97 -18.51 2.72
C VAL A 16 -12.89 -17.78 4.07
N ILE A 17 -13.61 -16.68 4.23
CA ILE A 17 -13.69 -15.93 5.49
C ILE A 17 -14.19 -16.81 6.64
N GLU A 18 -15.29 -17.54 6.44
CA GLU A 18 -15.84 -18.42 7.47
C GLU A 18 -14.87 -19.57 7.84
N ALA A 19 -14.20 -20.15 6.84
CA ALA A 19 -13.21 -21.21 7.09
C ALA A 19 -11.98 -20.70 7.84
N ILE A 20 -11.55 -19.46 7.59
CA ILE A 20 -10.44 -18.82 8.32
C ILE A 20 -10.84 -18.49 9.75
N LYS A 21 -12.06 -17.99 9.98
CA LYS A 21 -12.57 -17.69 11.34
C LYS A 21 -12.64 -18.92 12.26
N GLN A 22 -12.82 -20.11 11.67
CA GLN A 22 -12.87 -21.36 12.44
C GLN A 22 -11.49 -21.88 12.85
N ASP A 23 -10.41 -21.35 12.30
CA ASP A 23 -9.05 -21.77 12.66
C ASP A 23 -8.61 -21.12 13.97
N GLN A 24 -8.33 -21.93 14.98
CA GLN A 24 -7.95 -21.47 16.32
C GLN A 24 -6.63 -20.69 16.37
N ARG A 25 -5.79 -20.80 15.34
CA ARG A 25 -4.53 -20.03 15.23
C ARG A 25 -4.77 -18.59 14.84
N VAL A 26 -5.95 -18.27 14.29
CA VAL A 26 -6.31 -16.95 13.80
C VAL A 26 -6.87 -16.08 14.92
N LEU A 27 -6.20 -14.95 15.18
CA LEU A 27 -6.67 -13.92 16.10
C LEU A 27 -7.81 -13.11 15.49
N GLY A 28 -7.75 -12.87 14.19
CA GLY A 28 -8.77 -12.15 13.45
C GLY A 28 -8.38 -11.95 11.98
N LEU A 29 -9.33 -11.46 11.22
CA LEU A 29 -9.15 -11.14 9.80
C LEU A 29 -9.76 -9.79 9.46
N ALA A 30 -9.21 -9.14 8.43
CA ALA A 30 -9.71 -7.91 7.84
C ALA A 30 -9.79 -8.10 6.31
N PRO A 31 -11.02 -8.15 5.75
CA PRO A 31 -11.21 -8.20 4.31
C PRO A 31 -10.84 -6.85 3.68
N LYS A 32 -10.27 -6.91 2.49
CA LYS A 32 -9.78 -5.74 1.77
C LYS A 32 -10.07 -5.81 0.28
N LEU A 33 -10.33 -4.66 -0.30
CA LEU A 33 -10.51 -4.48 -1.74
C LEU A 33 -9.57 -3.39 -2.23
N THR A 34 -8.59 -3.75 -3.04
CA THR A 34 -7.59 -2.81 -3.54
C THR A 34 -7.80 -2.58 -5.04
N THR A 35 -7.87 -1.33 -5.47
CA THR A 35 -8.03 -0.97 -6.88
C THR A 35 -7.20 0.27 -7.24
N PRO A 36 -6.51 0.26 -8.40
CA PRO A 36 -5.90 1.47 -8.92
C PRO A 36 -6.99 2.47 -9.32
N VAL A 37 -6.73 3.75 -9.06
CA VAL A 37 -7.64 4.85 -9.40
C VAL A 37 -6.84 6.10 -9.77
N PHE A 38 -7.53 7.08 -10.33
CA PHE A 38 -7.03 8.45 -10.44
C PHE A 38 -7.86 9.34 -9.50
N TYR A 39 -7.16 10.12 -8.68
CA TYR A 39 -7.77 11.15 -7.85
C TYR A 39 -7.74 12.47 -8.60
N ASN A 40 -8.91 13.12 -8.71
CA ASN A 40 -9.08 14.35 -9.48
C ASN A 40 -9.79 15.40 -8.61
N ASP A 41 -9.26 16.63 -8.60
CA ASP A 41 -9.86 17.78 -7.96
C ASP A 41 -10.59 18.73 -8.95
N GLY A 42 -10.63 18.34 -10.23
CA GLY A 42 -11.12 19.15 -11.35
C GLY A 42 -10.00 19.73 -12.22
N THR A 43 -8.77 19.79 -11.72
CA THR A 43 -7.62 20.40 -12.42
C THR A 43 -6.49 19.41 -12.63
N ILE A 44 -6.24 18.52 -11.67
CA ILE A 44 -5.10 17.60 -11.64
C ILE A 44 -5.59 16.17 -11.46
N ASP A 45 -5.01 15.24 -12.24
CA ASP A 45 -5.17 13.80 -12.07
C ASP A 45 -3.94 13.21 -11.38
N ILE A 46 -4.12 12.58 -10.23
CA ILE A 46 -3.07 11.90 -9.49
C ILE A 46 -3.36 10.40 -9.47
N THR A 47 -2.45 9.62 -10.04
CA THR A 47 -2.53 8.15 -9.96
C THR A 47 -2.37 7.70 -8.51
N GLY A 48 -3.25 6.82 -8.06
CA GLY A 48 -3.19 6.26 -6.73
C GLY A 48 -3.93 4.94 -6.61
N VAL A 49 -4.15 4.54 -5.38
CA VAL A 49 -4.82 3.29 -5.02
C VAL A 49 -5.92 3.57 -4.01
N LEU A 50 -7.11 3.09 -4.30
CA LEU A 50 -8.23 3.10 -3.36
C LEU A 50 -8.30 1.75 -2.67
N ASN A 51 -8.26 1.77 -1.33
CA ASN A 51 -8.41 0.60 -0.48
C ASN A 51 -9.79 0.63 0.18
N GLY A 52 -10.63 -0.33 -0.15
CA GLY A 52 -11.84 -0.63 0.59
C GLY A 52 -11.51 -1.51 1.79
N ILE A 53 -11.88 -1.08 2.98
CA ILE A 53 -11.57 -1.74 4.24
C ILE A 53 -12.81 -1.90 5.11
N ASP A 54 -12.77 -2.92 5.98
CA ASP A 54 -13.58 -2.97 7.18
C ASP A 54 -12.84 -2.18 8.27
N VAL A 55 -13.28 -0.95 8.51
CA VAL A 55 -12.56 -0.04 9.43
C VAL A 55 -12.54 -0.56 10.87
N ASP A 56 -13.56 -1.30 11.30
CA ASP A 56 -13.61 -1.86 12.66
C ASP A 56 -12.61 -3.00 12.82
N ALA A 57 -12.51 -3.88 11.83
CA ALA A 57 -11.52 -4.95 11.79
C ALA A 57 -10.08 -4.40 11.68
N GLU A 58 -9.85 -3.47 10.76
CA GLU A 58 -8.53 -2.83 10.56
C GLU A 58 -8.08 -2.06 11.82
N SER A 59 -8.98 -1.33 12.46
CA SER A 59 -8.64 -0.58 13.69
C SER A 59 -8.33 -1.52 14.85
N ARG A 60 -9.12 -2.58 15.03
CA ARG A 60 -8.92 -3.55 16.11
C ARG A 60 -7.67 -4.39 15.93
N LEU A 61 -7.37 -4.83 14.70
CA LEU A 61 -6.29 -5.76 14.41
C LEU A 61 -4.97 -5.05 14.06
N PHE A 62 -5.05 -3.94 13.33
CA PHE A 62 -3.89 -3.27 12.75
C PHE A 62 -3.75 -1.80 13.16
N HIS A 63 -4.58 -1.35 14.13
CA HIS A 63 -4.50 0.00 14.70
C HIS A 63 -4.67 1.13 13.67
N PHE A 64 -5.50 0.91 12.65
CA PHE A 64 -5.71 1.90 11.58
C PHE A 64 -6.10 3.29 12.12
N THR A 65 -6.88 3.34 13.19
CA THR A 65 -7.31 4.60 13.84
C THR A 65 -6.13 5.45 14.28
N ASP A 66 -5.00 4.84 14.68
CA ASP A 66 -3.83 5.55 15.20
C ASP A 66 -3.10 6.34 14.12
N TYR A 67 -3.29 5.97 12.86
CA TYR A 67 -2.72 6.68 11.71
C TYR A 67 -3.58 7.83 11.21
N VAL A 68 -4.83 7.96 11.67
CA VAL A 68 -5.74 9.04 11.24
C VAL A 68 -5.44 10.32 12.03
N THR A 69 -4.88 11.30 11.36
CA THR A 69 -4.41 12.56 11.96
C THR A 69 -5.45 13.69 11.95
N SER A 70 -6.50 13.55 11.13
CA SER A 70 -7.61 14.51 11.06
C SER A 70 -8.89 13.79 10.68
N GLY A 71 -10.03 14.23 11.23
CA GLY A 71 -11.31 13.56 11.06
C GLY A 71 -11.42 12.31 11.93
N SER A 72 -12.21 11.32 11.50
CA SER A 72 -12.42 10.08 12.22
C SER A 72 -12.39 8.89 11.25
N ALA A 73 -11.65 7.84 11.61
CA ALA A 73 -11.62 6.58 10.84
C ALA A 73 -13.02 5.98 10.70
N LEU A 74 -13.83 6.02 11.76
CA LEU A 74 -15.17 5.45 11.80
C LEU A 74 -16.17 6.17 10.88
N ASP A 75 -15.86 7.38 10.45
CA ASP A 75 -16.73 8.13 9.54
C ASP A 75 -16.79 7.51 8.14
N ILE A 76 -15.84 6.64 7.76
CA ILE A 76 -15.93 5.83 6.54
C ILE A 76 -17.20 4.95 6.54
N ASN A 77 -17.57 4.39 7.69
CA ASN A 77 -18.77 3.55 7.82
C ASN A 77 -20.04 4.37 8.03
N ARG A 78 -19.92 5.58 8.60
CA ARG A 78 -21.08 6.43 8.94
C ARG A 78 -21.52 7.31 7.79
N VAL A 79 -20.60 7.73 6.95
CA VAL A 79 -20.87 8.64 5.84
C VAL A 79 -20.74 7.87 4.53
N ALA A 80 -21.85 7.72 3.83
CA ALA A 80 -21.87 7.04 2.55
C ALA A 80 -21.00 7.76 1.51
N ASN A 81 -20.34 7.01 0.64
CA ASN A 81 -19.44 7.52 -0.39
C ASN A 81 -18.38 8.48 0.20
N SER A 82 -17.71 8.05 1.23
CA SER A 82 -16.65 8.81 1.92
C SER A 82 -15.29 8.18 1.74
N ILE A 83 -14.25 9.00 1.96
CA ILE A 83 -12.85 8.62 1.79
C ILE A 83 -11.97 9.30 2.83
N ILE A 84 -10.95 8.59 3.29
CA ILE A 84 -9.80 9.14 4.01
C ILE A 84 -8.60 9.11 3.04
N LEU A 85 -7.93 10.24 2.91
CA LEU A 85 -6.76 10.40 2.02
C LEU A 85 -5.48 10.50 2.83
N GLY A 86 -4.36 10.08 2.25
CA GLY A 86 -3.06 10.44 2.78
C GLY A 86 -2.89 11.96 2.81
N ARG A 87 -2.34 12.50 3.89
CA ARG A 87 -2.16 13.95 4.05
C ARG A 87 -1.39 14.59 2.87
N PRO A 88 -0.26 14.01 2.41
CA PRO A 88 0.44 14.56 1.25
C PRO A 88 -0.38 14.49 -0.06
N LEU A 89 -1.22 13.46 -0.23
CA LEU A 89 -2.13 13.35 -1.38
C LEU A 89 -3.19 14.46 -1.33
N ALA A 90 -3.83 14.65 -0.18
CA ALA A 90 -4.82 15.70 0.02
C ALA A 90 -4.25 17.10 -0.21
N ASN A 91 -3.02 17.36 0.24
CA ASN A 91 -2.33 18.62 -0.01
C ASN A 91 -2.09 18.88 -1.50
N LYS A 92 -1.74 17.85 -2.27
CA LYS A 92 -1.57 17.96 -3.74
C LYS A 92 -2.89 18.22 -4.47
N LEU A 93 -3.99 17.68 -3.97
CA LEU A 93 -5.34 17.86 -4.50
C LEU A 93 -6.02 19.13 -3.96
N PHE A 94 -5.37 19.87 -3.06
CA PHE A 94 -5.91 21.07 -2.42
C PHE A 94 -7.27 20.85 -1.74
N VAL A 95 -7.52 19.64 -1.19
CA VAL A 95 -8.77 19.28 -0.52
C VAL A 95 -8.64 19.26 0.99
N ASN A 96 -9.70 19.67 1.67
CA ASN A 96 -9.84 19.66 3.12
C ASN A 96 -10.88 18.62 3.56
N VAL A 97 -10.92 18.32 4.85
CA VAL A 97 -12.00 17.50 5.44
C VAL A 97 -13.35 18.20 5.21
N GLY A 98 -14.29 17.49 4.64
CA GLY A 98 -15.60 17.99 4.23
C GLY A 98 -15.74 18.25 2.74
N ASP A 99 -14.63 18.45 2.00
CA ASP A 99 -14.63 18.64 0.56
C ASP A 99 -14.92 17.32 -0.18
N LYS A 100 -15.09 17.41 -1.48
CA LYS A 100 -15.29 16.26 -2.36
C LYS A 100 -14.09 16.09 -3.27
N VAL A 101 -13.68 14.83 -3.44
CA VAL A 101 -12.70 14.42 -4.44
C VAL A 101 -13.37 13.50 -5.45
N VAL A 102 -13.01 13.61 -6.71
CA VAL A 102 -13.49 12.72 -7.76
C VAL A 102 -12.50 11.56 -7.89
N VAL A 103 -13.00 10.34 -7.73
CA VAL A 103 -12.24 9.11 -7.99
C VAL A 103 -12.63 8.61 -9.37
N VAL A 104 -11.64 8.41 -10.23
CA VAL A 104 -11.83 7.92 -11.60
C VAL A 104 -11.25 6.53 -11.70
N THR A 105 -12.06 5.57 -12.15
CA THR A 105 -11.62 4.20 -12.37
C THR A 105 -10.81 4.08 -13.67
N PRO A 106 -10.01 3.01 -13.85
CA PRO A 106 -9.33 2.75 -15.13
C PRO A 106 -10.29 2.62 -16.32
N ALA A 107 -11.56 2.29 -16.08
CA ALA A 107 -12.61 2.25 -17.11
C ALA A 107 -13.14 3.64 -17.48
N GLY A 108 -12.78 4.67 -16.71
CA GLY A 108 -13.22 6.06 -16.94
C GLY A 108 -14.45 6.48 -16.14
N ASP A 109 -15.02 5.59 -15.32
CA ASP A 109 -16.16 5.92 -14.46
C ASP A 109 -15.73 6.88 -13.35
N ARG A 110 -16.58 7.85 -13.04
CA ARG A 110 -16.31 8.94 -12.09
C ARG A 110 -17.21 8.88 -10.89
N PHE A 111 -16.63 8.89 -9.70
CA PHE A 111 -17.35 8.87 -8.43
C PHE A 111 -16.88 10.02 -7.53
N SER A 112 -17.84 10.80 -7.04
CA SER A 112 -17.56 11.87 -6.08
C SER A 112 -17.62 11.32 -4.67
N LEU A 113 -16.49 11.33 -3.96
CA LEU A 113 -16.38 10.88 -2.59
C LEU A 113 -16.14 12.07 -1.65
N LYS A 114 -16.77 12.06 -0.48
CA LYS A 114 -16.57 13.07 0.54
C LYS A 114 -15.34 12.76 1.38
N VAL A 115 -14.42 13.69 1.51
CA VAL A 115 -13.24 13.55 2.37
C VAL A 115 -13.68 13.69 3.83
N VAL A 116 -13.49 12.63 4.62
CA VAL A 116 -13.89 12.57 6.05
C VAL A 116 -12.70 12.56 6.99
N GLY A 117 -11.48 12.44 6.46
CA GLY A 117 -10.27 12.46 7.27
C GLY A 117 -9.01 12.39 6.44
N PHE A 118 -7.89 12.53 7.14
CA PHE A 118 -6.55 12.33 6.59
C PHE A 118 -5.78 11.35 7.45
N PHE A 119 -4.92 10.55 6.82
CA PHE A 119 -4.01 9.65 7.51
C PHE A 119 -2.54 9.95 7.17
N GLU A 120 -1.65 9.53 8.05
CA GLU A 120 -0.21 9.56 7.89
C GLU A 120 0.37 8.24 8.40
N SER A 121 0.87 7.39 7.50
CA SER A 121 1.45 6.08 7.85
C SER A 121 2.92 6.20 8.29
N GLY A 122 3.55 7.33 8.05
CA GLY A 122 4.99 7.54 8.21
C GLY A 122 5.81 7.11 6.98
N ILE A 123 5.18 6.50 5.96
CA ILE A 123 5.80 6.13 4.68
C ILE A 123 5.28 7.07 3.60
N LEU A 124 6.08 8.08 3.25
CA LEU A 124 5.69 9.16 2.36
C LEU A 124 5.12 8.67 1.01
N GLU A 125 5.66 7.59 0.44
CA GLU A 125 5.20 7.06 -0.85
C GLU A 125 3.79 6.46 -0.75
N PHE A 126 3.43 5.87 0.39
CA PHE A 126 2.08 5.40 0.65
C PHE A 126 1.13 6.59 0.86
N ASP A 127 1.53 7.54 1.68
CA ASP A 127 0.73 8.70 2.02
C ASP A 127 0.43 9.61 0.82
N LYS A 128 1.27 9.55 -0.24
CA LYS A 128 1.08 10.30 -1.51
C LYS A 128 0.09 9.66 -2.48
N THR A 129 -0.25 8.38 -2.28
CA THR A 129 -0.96 7.60 -3.30
C THR A 129 -2.19 6.87 -2.78
N LEU A 130 -2.27 6.61 -1.47
CA LEU A 130 -3.35 5.80 -0.91
C LEU A 130 -4.54 6.62 -0.45
N GLY A 131 -5.72 6.08 -0.70
CA GLY A 131 -6.98 6.47 -0.08
C GLY A 131 -7.69 5.26 0.51
N PHE A 132 -8.46 5.46 1.57
CA PHE A 132 -9.25 4.44 2.24
C PHE A 132 -10.73 4.80 2.23
N ALA A 133 -11.56 3.85 1.86
CA ALA A 133 -13.01 3.95 1.90
C ALA A 133 -13.60 2.67 2.51
N SER A 134 -14.91 2.62 2.73
CA SER A 134 -15.56 1.37 3.12
C SER A 134 -15.51 0.35 1.99
N LEU A 135 -15.58 -0.94 2.33
CA LEU A 135 -15.71 -2.02 1.34
C LEU A 135 -16.87 -1.74 0.38
N GLU A 136 -18.05 -1.39 0.90
CA GLU A 136 -19.23 -1.08 0.12
C GLU A 136 -18.98 0.07 -0.88
N THR A 137 -18.38 1.17 -0.42
CA THR A 137 -18.04 2.31 -1.29
C THR A 137 -17.11 1.88 -2.42
N THR A 138 -16.08 1.09 -2.10
CA THR A 138 -15.08 0.67 -3.09
C THR A 138 -15.66 -0.35 -4.08
N GLN A 139 -16.48 -1.29 -3.61
CA GLN A 139 -17.24 -2.23 -4.47
C GLN A 139 -18.15 -1.48 -5.44
N LYS A 140 -18.84 -0.45 -4.96
CA LYS A 140 -19.68 0.42 -5.79
C LYS A 140 -18.86 1.19 -6.83
N VAL A 141 -17.71 1.75 -6.44
CA VAL A 141 -16.78 2.42 -7.37
C VAL A 141 -16.31 1.47 -8.46
N MET A 142 -16.08 0.21 -8.15
CA MET A 142 -15.66 -0.81 -9.11
C MET A 142 -16.81 -1.45 -9.90
N GLY A 143 -18.06 -1.16 -9.55
CA GLY A 143 -19.23 -1.85 -10.13
C GLY A 143 -19.25 -3.35 -9.82
N LYS A 144 -18.75 -3.75 -8.62
CA LYS A 144 -18.62 -5.15 -8.19
C LYS A 144 -19.65 -5.49 -7.10
N PRO A 145 -19.99 -6.79 -6.95
CA PRO A 145 -20.89 -7.23 -5.90
C PRO A 145 -20.24 -7.15 -4.52
N ASN A 146 -21.06 -7.21 -3.46
CA ASN A 146 -20.63 -7.03 -2.06
C ASN A 146 -19.68 -8.13 -1.54
N ASN A 147 -19.59 -9.25 -2.22
CA ASN A 147 -18.65 -10.33 -1.89
C ASN A 147 -17.33 -10.28 -2.70
N TYR A 148 -17.13 -9.23 -3.49
CA TYR A 148 -15.91 -9.05 -4.26
C TYR A 148 -14.79 -8.51 -3.37
N LEU A 149 -13.75 -9.30 -3.17
CA LEU A 149 -12.57 -8.96 -2.37
C LEU A 149 -11.29 -9.31 -3.14
N THR A 150 -10.27 -8.48 -3.04
CA THR A 150 -8.94 -8.77 -3.62
C THR A 150 -8.02 -9.43 -2.62
N ASP A 151 -8.15 -9.07 -1.35
CA ASP A 151 -7.26 -9.47 -0.28
C ASP A 151 -8.03 -9.80 1.01
N ILE A 152 -7.49 -10.71 1.81
CA ILE A 152 -7.90 -10.94 3.20
C ILE A 152 -6.62 -10.91 4.04
N GLN A 153 -6.51 -9.91 4.89
CA GLN A 153 -5.43 -9.85 5.88
C GLN A 153 -5.81 -10.71 7.08
N VAL A 154 -4.90 -11.57 7.50
CA VAL A 154 -5.12 -12.51 8.62
C VAL A 154 -4.07 -12.24 9.69
N LYS A 155 -4.51 -12.00 10.91
CA LYS A 155 -3.64 -11.88 12.07
C LYS A 155 -3.69 -13.17 12.87
N LEU A 156 -2.52 -13.74 13.16
CA LEU A 156 -2.38 -14.96 13.96
C LEU A 156 -2.09 -14.63 15.41
N HIS A 157 -2.36 -15.57 16.30
CA HIS A 157 -1.92 -15.49 17.70
C HIS A 157 -0.40 -15.60 17.81
N ASP A 158 0.22 -16.45 16.98
CA ASP A 158 1.65 -16.67 16.91
C ASP A 158 2.17 -16.33 15.51
N ILE A 159 3.04 -15.34 15.42
CA ILE A 159 3.63 -14.88 14.15
C ILE A 159 4.62 -15.91 13.56
N GLU A 160 5.24 -16.74 14.40
CA GLU A 160 6.18 -17.77 13.95
C GLU A 160 5.48 -18.89 13.16
N ALA A 161 4.17 -19.08 13.40
CA ALA A 161 3.36 -20.01 12.62
C ALA A 161 2.97 -19.48 11.23
N ALA A 162 3.18 -18.21 10.94
CA ALA A 162 2.71 -17.56 9.72
C ALA A 162 3.16 -18.25 8.43
N PRO A 163 4.45 -18.68 8.24
CA PRO A 163 4.88 -19.34 7.02
C PRO A 163 4.18 -20.68 6.77
N ILE A 164 3.86 -21.43 7.82
CA ILE A 164 3.18 -22.71 7.74
C ILE A 164 1.70 -22.48 7.40
N VAL A 165 1.03 -21.60 8.13
CA VAL A 165 -0.39 -21.27 7.94
C VAL A 165 -0.62 -20.67 6.55
N ALA A 166 0.27 -19.82 6.06
CA ALA A 166 0.18 -19.26 4.71
C ALA A 166 0.18 -20.36 3.64
N LYS A 167 1.10 -21.34 3.74
CA LYS A 167 1.15 -22.48 2.80
C LYS A 167 -0.11 -23.35 2.85
N GLU A 168 -0.61 -23.62 4.08
CA GLU A 168 -1.83 -24.39 4.27
C GLU A 168 -3.05 -23.67 3.67
N PHE A 169 -3.19 -22.37 3.89
CA PHE A 169 -4.30 -21.57 3.33
C PHE A 169 -4.19 -21.44 1.82
N ALA A 170 -2.98 -21.24 1.27
CA ALA A 170 -2.77 -21.23 -0.17
C ALA A 170 -3.25 -22.55 -0.82
N ALA A 171 -2.84 -23.69 -0.27
CA ALA A 171 -3.24 -25.00 -0.77
C ALA A 171 -4.74 -25.28 -0.58
N LYS A 172 -5.31 -24.90 0.57
CA LYS A 172 -6.71 -25.17 0.92
C LYS A 172 -7.69 -24.34 0.08
N PHE A 173 -7.37 -23.09 -0.21
CA PHE A 173 -8.28 -22.16 -0.86
C PHE A 173 -7.94 -21.87 -2.32
N GLY A 174 -6.82 -22.41 -2.85
CA GLY A 174 -6.34 -22.12 -4.20
C GLY A 174 -6.06 -20.63 -4.39
N THR A 175 -5.40 -20.02 -3.41
CA THR A 175 -5.09 -18.58 -3.34
C THR A 175 -3.61 -18.37 -3.12
N GLN A 176 -3.10 -17.18 -3.43
CA GLN A 176 -1.77 -16.79 -2.97
C GLN A 176 -1.86 -16.34 -1.51
N ALA A 177 -1.11 -16.98 -0.63
CA ALA A 177 -0.95 -16.54 0.74
C ALA A 177 0.53 -16.27 1.00
N GLU A 178 0.84 -15.05 1.38
CA GLU A 178 2.19 -14.59 1.69
C GLU A 178 2.24 -14.23 3.18
N ASP A 179 3.24 -14.75 3.87
CA ASP A 179 3.48 -14.41 5.26
C ASP A 179 4.34 -13.14 5.37
N ILE A 180 4.24 -12.48 6.52
CA ILE A 180 4.94 -11.21 6.77
C ILE A 180 6.47 -11.34 6.75
N GLN A 181 7.01 -12.51 7.11
CA GLN A 181 8.45 -12.72 7.13
C GLN A 181 8.98 -12.80 5.69
N THR A 182 8.27 -13.52 4.82
CA THR A 182 8.59 -13.60 3.39
C THR A 182 8.43 -12.24 2.71
N ALA A 183 7.36 -11.51 2.99
CA ALA A 183 7.15 -10.16 2.47
C ALA A 183 8.25 -9.18 2.89
N ASN A 184 8.64 -9.23 4.17
CA ASN A 184 9.74 -8.39 4.69
C ASN A 184 11.10 -8.78 4.08
N ALA A 185 11.39 -10.06 3.91
CA ALA A 185 12.62 -10.53 3.27
C ALA A 185 12.75 -10.06 1.82
N GLN A 186 11.66 -10.03 1.07
CA GLN A 186 11.63 -9.47 -0.29
C GLN A 186 11.91 -7.97 -0.28
N PHE A 187 11.33 -7.24 0.67
CA PHE A 187 11.59 -5.80 0.83
C PHE A 187 13.05 -5.53 1.23
N GLU A 188 13.61 -6.27 2.16
CA GLU A 188 15.02 -6.18 2.57
C GLU A 188 15.97 -6.47 1.40
N THR A 189 15.67 -7.50 0.61
CA THR A 189 16.47 -7.84 -0.59
C THR A 189 16.49 -6.69 -1.58
N GLY A 190 15.34 -6.08 -1.87
CA GLY A 190 15.25 -4.90 -2.73
C GLY A 190 16.03 -3.70 -2.20
N SER A 191 15.96 -3.45 -0.89
CA SER A 191 16.72 -2.39 -0.21
C SER A 191 18.24 -2.64 -0.26
N ASN A 192 18.67 -3.88 -0.03
CA ASN A 192 20.09 -4.27 -0.07
C ASN A 192 20.68 -4.11 -1.48
N ILE A 193 19.95 -4.47 -2.53
CA ILE A 193 20.39 -4.27 -3.93
C ILE A 193 20.56 -2.77 -4.21
N ARG A 194 19.62 -1.93 -3.80
CA ARG A 194 19.72 -0.48 -3.97
C ARG A 194 20.93 0.10 -3.26
N THR A 195 21.19 -0.36 -2.04
CA THR A 195 22.37 0.03 -1.24
C THR A 195 23.67 -0.40 -1.91
N LEU A 196 23.76 -1.63 -2.42
CA LEU A 196 24.91 -2.15 -3.14
C LEU A 196 25.22 -1.33 -4.39
N ILE A 197 24.21 -0.99 -5.18
CA ILE A 197 24.34 -0.12 -6.35
C ILE A 197 24.90 1.25 -5.95
N SER A 198 24.35 1.86 -4.89
CA SER A 198 24.78 3.17 -4.40
C SER A 198 26.26 3.16 -3.96
N TYR A 199 26.70 2.14 -3.23
CA TYR A 199 28.11 1.99 -2.86
C TYR A 199 29.01 1.77 -4.08
N SER A 200 28.58 0.94 -5.04
CA SER A 200 29.36 0.67 -6.26
C SER A 200 29.59 1.96 -7.07
N VAL A 201 28.53 2.76 -7.25
CA VAL A 201 28.62 4.06 -7.92
C VAL A 201 29.54 5.02 -7.14
N GLY A 202 29.40 5.09 -5.81
CA GLY A 202 30.22 5.93 -4.96
C GLY A 202 31.71 5.59 -5.06
N ILE A 203 32.07 4.31 -4.99
CA ILE A 203 33.45 3.83 -5.11
C ILE A 203 34.02 4.15 -6.51
N THR A 204 33.21 3.91 -7.56
CA THR A 204 33.65 4.23 -8.93
C THR A 204 33.93 5.72 -9.12
N LEU A 205 33.08 6.60 -8.59
CA LEU A 205 33.30 8.05 -8.64
C LEU A 205 34.54 8.45 -7.87
N LEU A 206 34.83 7.83 -6.73
CA LEU A 206 36.00 8.10 -5.91
C LEU A 206 37.31 7.72 -6.64
N ILE A 207 37.30 6.58 -7.34
CA ILE A 207 38.42 6.13 -8.18
C ILE A 207 38.66 7.13 -9.32
N VAL A 208 37.60 7.51 -10.05
CA VAL A 208 37.71 8.46 -11.17
C VAL A 208 38.23 9.83 -10.69
N ALA A 209 37.71 10.33 -9.57
CA ALA A 209 38.17 11.59 -8.97
C ALA A 209 39.65 11.49 -8.53
N GLY A 210 40.04 10.35 -7.93
CA GLY A 210 41.44 10.10 -7.55
C GLY A 210 42.40 10.13 -8.75
N PHE A 211 42.06 9.49 -9.86
CA PHE A 211 42.84 9.57 -11.11
C PHE A 211 42.89 10.99 -11.67
N GLY A 212 41.79 11.74 -11.61
CA GLY A 212 41.76 13.14 -12.02
C GLY A 212 42.75 14.01 -11.24
N ILE A 213 42.73 13.90 -9.91
CA ILE A 213 43.65 14.62 -9.02
C ILE A 213 45.08 14.19 -9.28
N TYR A 214 45.34 12.89 -9.42
CA TYR A 214 46.68 12.37 -9.70
C TYR A 214 47.24 12.94 -11.01
N ASN A 215 46.46 12.99 -12.08
CA ASN A 215 46.88 13.56 -13.37
C ASN A 215 47.20 15.05 -13.25
N ILE A 216 46.38 15.82 -12.52
CA ILE A 216 46.61 17.25 -12.32
C ILE A 216 47.91 17.46 -11.52
N LEU A 217 48.15 16.70 -10.47
CA LEU A 217 49.37 16.79 -9.67
C LEU A 217 50.60 16.43 -10.50
N ASN A 218 50.58 15.38 -11.31
CA ASN A 218 51.66 15.04 -12.21
C ASN A 218 51.98 16.16 -13.20
N MET A 219 50.93 16.74 -13.81
CA MET A 219 51.10 17.85 -14.75
C MET A 219 51.77 19.05 -14.07
N MET A 220 51.36 19.41 -12.86
CA MET A 220 51.95 20.51 -12.08
C MET A 220 53.42 20.26 -11.70
N ILE A 221 53.80 18.98 -11.43
CA ILE A 221 55.20 18.61 -11.12
C ILE A 221 56.07 18.77 -12.37
N TYR A 222 55.61 18.29 -13.53
CA TYR A 222 56.36 18.43 -14.77
C TYR A 222 56.56 19.91 -15.19
N GLU A 223 55.55 20.74 -15.02
CA GLU A 223 55.61 22.18 -15.36
C GLU A 223 56.58 22.96 -14.46
N LYS A 224 56.89 22.48 -13.24
CA LYS A 224 57.85 23.11 -12.33
C LYS A 224 59.27 22.58 -12.48
N MET A 225 59.50 21.54 -13.27
CA MET A 225 60.85 20.94 -13.48
C MET A 225 61.58 21.50 -14.70
N ASP A 226 60.91 22.30 -15.54
CA ASP A 226 61.52 23.13 -16.62
C ASP A 226 61.74 24.54 -16.10
#